data_8bfc98fd88a0c678db25c912b0539887
#
_entry.id   8bfc98fd88a0c678db25c912b0539887
#
_cell.length_a   1.000
_cell.length_b   1.000
_cell.length_c   1.000
_cell.angle_alpha   90.00
_cell.angle_beta   90.00
_cell.angle_gamma   90.00
#
_symmetry.space_group_name_H-M   'P 1'
#
loop_
_entity.id
_entity.type
_entity.pdbx_description
1 polymer ?
#
loop_
_entity_poly.entity_id
_entity_poly.type
_entity_poly.pdbx_seq_one_letter_code
_entity_poly.pdbx_strand_id
1 'polypeptide(L)'
;MHYPEPIAKLIDAFSRLPGVGPKTAGRLAFHVLRMKEEDVTDFAKALINVKRNLHYCSVCCNITDIDPCRICQDKSRDGSVICVVQEPKDLVALERTKEFEGYYHVLHGAISPMEGIGPDQIHIAELLKRLSDEKVQELILATNPNIEGEATAMYLSRLVKSFGLRVTRIAHGLPVGGDLEYADEVTLTKAMEGRREV
;
A
#
# COMPACT_ATOMS: atom_id res chain seq x y z
N MET A 1 35.06 15.61 14.22
CA MET A 1 34.27 16.86 14.36
C MET A 1 33.28 16.62 15.49
N HIS A 2 33.34 17.43 16.56
CA HIS A 2 32.41 17.29 17.68
C HIS A 2 31.31 18.34 17.54
N TYR A 3 30.14 17.92 17.10
CA TYR A 3 28.95 18.76 17.19
C TYR A 3 28.47 18.83 18.65
N PRO A 4 27.84 19.93 19.09
CA PRO A 4 27.09 19.94 20.35
C PRO A 4 26.11 18.78 20.44
N GLU A 5 25.94 18.23 21.63
CA GLU A 5 25.12 17.00 21.86
C GLU A 5 23.71 17.07 21.24
N PRO A 6 22.95 18.19 21.35
CA PRO A 6 21.61 18.24 20.76
C PRO A 6 21.60 18.07 19.24
N ILE A 7 22.56 18.70 18.52
CA ILE A 7 22.64 18.57 17.07
C ILE A 7 23.12 17.19 16.64
N ALA A 8 24.04 16.57 17.41
CA ALA A 8 24.50 15.22 17.16
C ALA A 8 23.35 14.20 17.28
N LYS A 9 22.52 14.32 18.32
CA LYS A 9 21.33 13.48 18.52
C LYS A 9 20.31 13.63 17.39
N LEU A 10 20.11 14.86 16.89
CA LEU A 10 19.19 15.11 15.80
C LEU A 10 19.71 14.52 14.48
N ILE A 11 21.02 14.61 14.20
CA ILE A 11 21.66 13.97 13.04
C ILE A 11 21.49 12.45 13.12
N ASP A 12 21.73 11.85 14.30
CA ASP A 12 21.54 10.41 14.49
C ASP A 12 20.08 10.00 14.26
N ALA A 13 19.11 10.74 14.78
CA ALA A 13 17.70 10.50 14.56
C ALA A 13 17.31 10.50 13.08
N PHE A 14 17.77 11.50 12.30
CA PHE A 14 17.54 11.54 10.87
C PHE A 14 18.26 10.43 10.09
N SER A 15 19.46 10.01 10.55
CA SER A 15 20.21 8.93 9.90
C SER A 15 19.54 7.55 10.01
N ARG A 16 18.59 7.38 10.93
CA ARG A 16 17.79 6.15 11.08
C ARG A 16 16.65 6.05 10.07
N LEU A 17 16.36 7.14 9.34
CA LEU A 17 15.31 7.13 8.33
C LEU A 17 15.80 6.43 7.06
N PRO A 18 14.97 5.57 6.43
CA PRO A 18 15.34 4.91 5.18
C PRO A 18 15.73 5.91 4.09
N GLY A 19 16.84 5.67 3.41
CA GLY A 19 17.34 6.55 2.35
C GLY A 19 18.04 7.83 2.82
N VAL A 20 18.14 8.05 4.15
CA VAL A 20 18.82 9.23 4.70
C VAL A 20 20.21 8.85 5.19
N GLY A 21 21.22 9.13 4.35
CA GLY A 21 22.63 8.95 4.72
C GLY A 21 23.15 10.09 5.63
N PRO A 22 24.35 9.92 6.25
CA PRO A 22 24.91 10.88 7.22
C PRO A 22 25.02 12.32 6.71
N LYS A 23 25.35 12.51 5.42
CA LYS A 23 25.43 13.84 4.79
C LYS A 23 24.07 14.53 4.71
N THR A 24 23.04 13.78 4.31
CA THR A 24 21.66 14.27 4.25
C THR A 24 21.10 14.54 5.64
N ALA A 25 21.33 13.64 6.60
CA ALA A 25 20.95 13.85 8.00
C ALA A 25 21.53 15.11 8.59
N GLY A 26 22.83 15.36 8.35
CA GLY A 26 23.46 16.63 8.77
C GLY A 26 22.78 17.86 8.16
N ARG A 27 22.49 17.83 6.86
CA ARG A 27 21.78 18.95 6.20
C ARG A 27 20.39 19.20 6.78
N LEU A 28 19.64 18.14 7.06
CA LEU A 28 18.32 18.22 7.68
C LEU A 28 18.40 18.80 9.09
N ALA A 29 19.34 18.33 9.92
CA ALA A 29 19.51 18.82 11.28
C ALA A 29 19.86 20.32 11.32
N PHE A 30 20.75 20.78 10.44
CA PHE A 30 21.08 22.21 10.32
C PHE A 30 19.94 23.04 9.69
N HIS A 31 19.06 22.43 8.91
CA HIS A 31 17.83 23.09 8.44
C HIS A 31 16.88 23.33 9.62
N VAL A 32 16.61 22.30 10.43
CA VAL A 32 15.77 22.41 11.63
C VAL A 32 16.29 23.47 12.59
N LEU A 33 17.62 23.56 12.80
CA LEU A 33 18.22 24.60 13.64
C LEU A 33 17.88 26.04 13.19
N ARG A 34 17.60 26.24 11.90
CA ARG A 34 17.25 27.54 11.32
C ARG A 34 15.75 27.80 11.22
N MET A 35 14.92 26.78 11.45
CA MET A 35 13.47 26.93 11.46
C MET A 35 13.02 27.74 12.69
N LYS A 36 11.84 28.33 12.62
CA LYS A 36 11.19 28.93 13.79
C LYS A 36 10.77 27.83 14.77
N GLU A 37 10.81 28.15 16.05
CA GLU A 37 10.44 27.18 17.11
C GLU A 37 9.00 26.66 16.95
N GLU A 38 8.08 27.49 16.48
CA GLU A 38 6.69 27.11 16.19
C GLU A 38 6.63 26.00 15.12
N ASP A 39 7.36 26.17 14.01
CA ASP A 39 7.39 25.20 12.90
C ASP A 39 8.00 23.85 13.36
N VAL A 40 9.07 23.91 14.19
CA VAL A 40 9.70 22.72 14.77
C VAL A 40 8.73 22.01 15.70
N THR A 41 8.00 22.75 16.52
CA THR A 41 7.01 22.22 17.43
C THR A 41 5.88 21.52 16.68
N ASP A 42 5.37 22.14 15.62
CA ASP A 42 4.29 21.55 14.83
C ASP A 42 4.76 20.32 14.04
N PHE A 43 5.99 20.32 13.53
CA PHE A 43 6.60 19.13 12.93
C PHE A 43 6.71 17.99 13.94
N ALA A 44 7.19 18.25 15.14
CA ALA A 44 7.30 17.26 16.20
C ALA A 44 5.91 16.70 16.60
N LYS A 45 4.90 17.57 16.74
CA LYS A 45 3.51 17.17 17.00
C LYS A 45 2.97 16.27 15.89
N ALA A 46 3.23 16.60 14.61
CA ALA A 46 2.77 15.79 13.47
C ALA A 46 3.34 14.37 13.54
N LEU A 47 4.65 14.21 13.83
CA LEU A 47 5.28 12.90 13.99
C LEU A 47 4.63 12.06 15.10
N ILE A 48 4.38 12.69 16.26
CA ILE A 48 3.76 12.02 17.40
C ILE A 48 2.31 11.66 17.09
N ASN A 49 1.58 12.56 16.43
CA ASN A 49 0.17 12.39 16.09
C ASN A 49 -0.08 11.19 15.19
N VAL A 50 0.75 11.01 14.15
CA VAL A 50 0.70 9.82 13.27
C VAL A 50 0.81 8.53 14.07
N LYS A 51 1.74 8.46 15.04
CA LYS A 51 1.93 7.25 15.85
C LYS A 51 0.83 6.98 16.86
N ARG A 52 0.14 8.02 17.34
CA ARG A 52 -0.87 7.90 18.41
C ARG A 52 -2.28 7.72 17.88
N ASN A 53 -2.60 8.36 16.76
CA ASN A 53 -3.98 8.49 16.29
C ASN A 53 -4.30 7.69 15.03
N LEU A 54 -3.30 7.09 14.37
CA LEU A 54 -3.55 6.18 13.26
C LEU A 54 -3.57 4.73 13.76
N HIS A 55 -4.58 4.01 13.27
CA HIS A 55 -4.78 2.58 13.51
C HIS A 55 -5.27 1.90 12.25
N TYR A 56 -5.42 0.60 12.26
CA TYR A 56 -5.99 -0.15 11.16
C TYR A 56 -7.52 -0.16 11.26
N CYS A 57 -8.18 0.07 10.14
CA CYS A 57 -9.62 -0.08 10.03
C CYS A 57 -10.02 -1.52 10.35
N SER A 58 -10.97 -1.70 11.25
CA SER A 58 -11.48 -3.01 11.67
C SER A 58 -12.10 -3.84 10.54
N VAL A 59 -12.48 -3.19 9.42
CA VAL A 59 -13.12 -3.83 8.27
C VAL A 59 -12.13 -4.15 7.17
N CYS A 60 -11.35 -3.15 6.69
CA CYS A 60 -10.53 -3.28 5.48
C CYS A 60 -9.02 -3.26 5.73
N CYS A 61 -8.60 -3.15 6.98
CA CYS A 61 -7.21 -3.03 7.41
C CYS A 61 -6.46 -1.80 6.85
N ASN A 62 -7.13 -0.84 6.20
CA ASN A 62 -6.49 0.42 5.81
C ASN A 62 -6.10 1.25 7.03
N ILE A 63 -5.07 2.11 6.90
CA ILE A 63 -4.75 3.09 7.95
C ILE A 63 -5.84 4.17 8.03
N THR A 64 -6.22 4.54 9.25
CA THR A 64 -7.32 5.48 9.49
C THR A 64 -7.21 6.15 10.85
N ASP A 65 -7.86 7.30 10.99
CA ASP A 65 -8.04 8.05 12.24
C ASP A 65 -9.43 7.82 12.87
N ILE A 66 -10.33 7.14 12.15
CA ILE A 66 -11.69 6.78 12.57
C ILE A 66 -11.99 5.32 12.22
N ASP A 67 -12.78 4.61 13.03
CA ASP A 67 -13.09 3.20 12.75
C ASP A 67 -14.60 2.95 12.70
N PRO A 68 -15.10 2.32 11.60
CA PRO A 68 -14.42 1.99 10.35
C PRO A 68 -13.95 3.23 9.57
N CYS A 69 -12.99 3.06 8.63
CA CYS A 69 -12.49 4.15 7.80
C CYS A 69 -13.59 4.76 6.91
N ARG A 70 -13.36 5.96 6.39
CA ARG A 70 -14.33 6.70 5.56
C ARG A 70 -14.80 5.90 4.34
N ILE A 71 -13.92 5.13 3.72
CA ILE A 71 -14.28 4.27 2.58
C ILE A 71 -15.27 3.17 3.02
N CYS A 72 -15.02 2.52 4.16
CA CYS A 72 -15.92 1.47 4.67
C CYS A 72 -17.24 2.02 5.23
N GLN A 73 -17.29 3.29 5.62
CA GLN A 73 -18.53 3.95 6.05
C GLN A 73 -19.41 4.42 4.89
N ASP A 74 -18.84 4.56 3.70
CA ASP A 74 -19.55 5.04 2.52
C ASP A 74 -20.47 3.95 1.96
N LYS A 75 -21.76 4.07 2.24
CA LYS A 75 -22.80 3.13 1.82
C LYS A 75 -23.20 3.27 0.34
N SER A 76 -22.71 4.28 -0.36
CA SER A 76 -22.96 4.43 -1.80
C SER A 76 -22.10 3.49 -2.64
N ARG A 77 -21.05 2.89 -2.04
CA ARG A 77 -20.13 1.98 -2.71
C ARG A 77 -20.74 0.59 -2.97
N ASP A 78 -20.29 -0.03 -4.04
CA ASP A 78 -20.70 -1.37 -4.42
C ASP A 78 -20.11 -2.42 -3.47
N GLY A 79 -20.97 -2.99 -2.63
CA GLY A 79 -20.60 -4.04 -1.67
C GLY A 79 -20.31 -5.41 -2.31
N SER A 80 -20.59 -5.58 -3.61
CA SER A 80 -20.37 -6.84 -4.30
C SER A 80 -18.91 -7.02 -4.77
N VAL A 81 -18.09 -5.96 -4.75
CA VAL A 81 -16.72 -5.97 -5.27
C VAL A 81 -15.71 -5.55 -4.20
N ILE A 82 -14.69 -6.39 -3.99
CA ILE A 82 -13.55 -6.08 -3.11
C ILE A 82 -12.27 -6.06 -3.92
N CYS A 83 -11.52 -4.93 -3.84
CA CYS A 83 -10.20 -4.79 -4.43
C CYS A 83 -9.12 -4.97 -3.35
N VAL A 84 -8.25 -5.97 -3.52
CA VAL A 84 -7.17 -6.29 -2.60
C VAL A 84 -5.88 -5.63 -3.05
N VAL A 85 -5.27 -4.86 -2.15
CA VAL A 85 -3.99 -4.17 -2.36
C VAL A 85 -2.97 -4.57 -1.31
N GLN A 86 -1.68 -4.39 -1.60
CA GLN A 86 -0.62 -4.72 -0.66
C GLN A 86 -0.49 -3.67 0.45
N GLU A 87 -0.46 -2.40 0.08
CA GLU A 87 -0.14 -1.30 0.98
C GLU A 87 -1.22 -0.20 0.94
N PRO A 88 -1.38 0.59 2.02
CA PRO A 88 -2.29 1.73 2.03
C PRO A 88 -2.05 2.74 0.90
N LYS A 89 -0.78 2.92 0.49
CA LYS A 89 -0.42 3.81 -0.62
C LYS A 89 -1.00 3.36 -1.96
N ASP A 90 -1.13 2.03 -2.17
CA ASP A 90 -1.69 1.46 -3.40
C ASP A 90 -3.19 1.73 -3.47
N LEU A 91 -3.90 1.60 -2.34
CA LEU A 91 -5.30 2.00 -2.22
C LEU A 91 -5.47 3.48 -2.57
N VAL A 92 -4.63 4.36 -2.01
CA VAL A 92 -4.71 5.80 -2.30
C VAL A 92 -4.46 6.08 -3.78
N ALA A 93 -3.56 5.34 -4.43
CA ALA A 93 -3.30 5.50 -5.86
C ALA A 93 -4.53 5.13 -6.71
N LEU A 94 -5.20 4.02 -6.39
CA LEU A 94 -6.43 3.59 -7.07
C LEU A 94 -7.59 4.56 -6.79
N GLU A 95 -7.77 4.99 -5.55
CA GLU A 95 -8.86 5.88 -5.15
C GLU A 95 -8.75 7.27 -5.82
N ARG A 96 -7.54 7.72 -6.15
CA ARG A 96 -7.32 8.97 -6.91
C ARG A 96 -7.89 8.93 -8.33
N THR A 97 -8.06 7.76 -8.91
CA THR A 97 -8.63 7.62 -10.26
C THR A 97 -10.13 7.94 -10.27
N LYS A 98 -10.82 7.76 -9.14
CA LYS A 98 -12.28 7.90 -8.97
C LYS A 98 -13.10 6.95 -9.86
N GLU A 99 -12.47 5.91 -10.39
CA GLU A 99 -13.11 4.94 -11.29
C GLU A 99 -13.59 3.68 -10.55
N PHE A 100 -13.09 3.45 -9.33
CA PHE A 100 -13.43 2.26 -8.56
C PHE A 100 -14.43 2.59 -7.45
N GLU A 101 -15.61 2.04 -7.57
CA GLU A 101 -16.73 2.28 -6.64
C GLU A 101 -16.91 1.17 -5.59
N GLY A 102 -16.12 0.09 -5.65
CA GLY A 102 -16.16 -1.01 -4.68
C GLY A 102 -15.41 -0.71 -3.37
N TYR A 103 -15.29 -1.73 -2.52
CA TYR A 103 -14.52 -1.66 -1.29
C TYR A 103 -13.10 -2.18 -1.48
N TYR A 104 -12.20 -1.77 -0.61
CA TYR A 104 -10.81 -2.23 -0.59
C TYR A 104 -10.54 -3.19 0.56
N HIS A 105 -9.45 -3.93 0.45
CA HIS A 105 -8.81 -4.65 1.54
C HIS A 105 -7.28 -4.50 1.43
N VAL A 106 -6.63 -4.11 2.53
CA VAL A 106 -5.18 -3.88 2.58
C VAL A 106 -4.51 -5.02 3.32
N LEU A 107 -3.55 -5.68 2.65
CA LEU A 107 -2.83 -6.82 3.20
C LEU A 107 -1.70 -6.44 4.15
N HIS A 108 -1.15 -5.23 4.04
CA HIS A 108 0.08 -4.77 4.71
C HIS A 108 1.30 -5.63 4.41
N GLY A 109 1.46 -6.03 3.15
CA GLY A 109 2.60 -6.77 2.64
C GLY A 109 2.25 -7.74 1.54
N ALA A 110 3.20 -8.57 1.20
CA ALA A 110 3.08 -9.67 0.25
C ALA A 110 3.73 -10.94 0.82
N ILE A 111 3.33 -12.10 0.35
CA ILE A 111 3.98 -13.36 0.68
C ILE A 111 5.40 -13.32 0.08
N SER A 112 6.42 -13.41 0.93
CA SER A 112 7.83 -13.39 0.55
C SER A 112 8.60 -14.46 1.32
N PRO A 113 8.75 -15.67 0.78
CA PRO A 113 9.50 -16.74 1.43
C PRO A 113 10.97 -16.36 1.71
N MET A 114 11.56 -15.52 0.86
CA MET A 114 12.94 -15.05 1.03
C MET A 114 13.11 -14.11 2.24
N GLU A 115 12.06 -13.35 2.57
CA GLU A 115 12.02 -12.48 3.75
C GLU A 115 11.36 -13.16 4.95
N GLY A 116 10.96 -14.43 4.81
CA GLY A 116 10.27 -15.18 5.86
C GLY A 116 8.84 -14.73 6.11
N ILE A 117 8.22 -13.99 5.17
CA ILE A 117 6.84 -13.50 5.31
C ILE A 117 5.87 -14.54 4.75
N GLY A 118 5.11 -15.18 5.64
CA GLY A 118 4.05 -16.12 5.32
C GLY A 118 2.67 -15.47 5.23
N PRO A 119 1.65 -16.23 4.79
CA PRO A 119 0.28 -15.73 4.64
C PRO A 119 -0.37 -15.31 5.97
N ASP A 120 0.09 -15.81 7.10
CA ASP A 120 -0.37 -15.49 8.47
C ASP A 120 0.25 -14.20 9.03
N GLN A 121 1.23 -13.62 8.35
CA GLN A 121 1.87 -12.36 8.75
C GLN A 121 1.28 -11.14 8.02
N ILE A 122 0.38 -11.37 7.09
CA ILE A 122 -0.37 -10.36 6.35
C ILE A 122 -1.88 -10.58 6.52
N HIS A 123 -2.71 -9.55 6.31
CA HIS A 123 -4.14 -9.55 6.66
C HIS A 123 -5.02 -10.39 5.71
N ILE A 124 -4.64 -11.65 5.46
CA ILE A 124 -5.45 -12.60 4.67
C ILE A 124 -6.61 -13.17 5.49
N ALA A 125 -6.41 -13.42 6.78
CA ALA A 125 -7.47 -13.97 7.63
C ALA A 125 -8.67 -13.00 7.75
N GLU A 126 -8.42 -11.70 7.83
CA GLU A 126 -9.44 -10.66 7.83
C GLU A 126 -10.16 -10.56 6.48
N LEU A 127 -9.43 -10.73 5.37
CA LEU A 127 -10.03 -10.80 4.04
C LEU A 127 -11.02 -11.96 3.95
N LEU A 128 -10.61 -13.17 4.35
CA LEU A 128 -11.47 -14.36 4.28
C LEU A 128 -12.77 -14.20 5.08
N LYS A 129 -12.72 -13.56 6.25
CA LYS A 129 -13.93 -13.25 7.03
C LYS A 129 -14.90 -12.35 6.24
N ARG A 130 -14.39 -11.39 5.46
CA ARG A 130 -15.22 -10.51 4.63
C ARG A 130 -15.83 -11.24 3.44
N LEU A 131 -15.07 -12.19 2.84
CA LEU A 131 -15.54 -12.96 1.68
C LEU A 131 -16.59 -14.01 2.06
N SER A 132 -16.82 -14.25 3.35
CA SER A 132 -17.93 -15.11 3.81
C SER A 132 -19.30 -14.41 3.73
N ASP A 133 -19.36 -13.12 3.40
CA ASP A 133 -20.62 -12.42 3.11
C ASP A 133 -21.08 -12.77 1.68
N GLU A 134 -22.24 -13.38 1.55
CA GLU A 134 -22.84 -13.81 0.26
C GLU A 134 -23.06 -12.65 -0.74
N LYS A 135 -22.95 -11.40 -0.29
CA LYS A 135 -23.05 -10.22 -1.15
C LYS A 135 -21.82 -10.02 -2.04
N VAL A 136 -20.64 -10.50 -1.60
CA VAL A 136 -19.41 -10.36 -2.38
C VAL A 136 -19.44 -11.32 -3.55
N GLN A 137 -19.30 -10.78 -4.76
CA GLN A 137 -19.33 -11.51 -6.02
C GLN A 137 -18.01 -11.51 -6.75
N GLU A 138 -17.21 -10.44 -6.56
CA GLU A 138 -15.92 -10.29 -7.24
C GLU A 138 -14.80 -9.89 -6.26
N LEU A 139 -13.66 -10.54 -6.42
CA LEU A 139 -12.40 -10.19 -5.79
C LEU A 139 -11.40 -9.75 -6.85
N ILE A 140 -11.05 -8.46 -6.84
CA ILE A 140 -10.02 -7.90 -7.71
C ILE A 140 -8.67 -7.99 -6.99
N LEU A 141 -7.69 -8.68 -7.58
CA LEU A 141 -6.34 -8.77 -7.06
C LEU A 141 -5.49 -7.64 -7.67
N ALA A 142 -5.19 -6.62 -6.85
CA ALA A 142 -4.41 -5.44 -7.22
C ALA A 142 -3.08 -5.38 -6.47
N THR A 143 -2.45 -6.53 -6.24
CA THR A 143 -1.08 -6.61 -5.72
C THR A 143 -0.09 -6.14 -6.79
N ASN A 144 1.10 -5.70 -6.37
CA ASN A 144 2.11 -5.19 -7.29
C ASN A 144 2.53 -6.26 -8.33
N PRO A 145 2.90 -5.87 -9.56
CA PRO A 145 3.33 -6.78 -10.61
C PRO A 145 4.82 -7.19 -10.46
N ASN A 146 5.20 -7.57 -9.23
CA ASN A 146 6.50 -8.14 -8.90
C ASN A 146 6.33 -9.61 -8.45
N ILE A 147 7.43 -10.31 -8.24
CA ILE A 147 7.45 -11.74 -7.92
C ILE A 147 6.58 -12.04 -6.69
N GLU A 148 6.73 -11.27 -5.63
CA GLU A 148 5.99 -11.44 -4.36
C GLU A 148 4.50 -11.12 -4.54
N GLY A 149 4.18 -10.07 -5.30
CA GLY A 149 2.80 -9.68 -5.56
C GLY A 149 2.07 -10.69 -6.45
N GLU A 150 2.74 -11.28 -7.45
CA GLU A 150 2.19 -12.36 -8.26
C GLU A 150 2.02 -13.65 -7.45
N ALA A 151 2.99 -14.02 -6.63
CA ALA A 151 2.88 -15.16 -5.73
C ALA A 151 1.70 -15.00 -4.76
N THR A 152 1.52 -13.79 -4.21
CA THR A 152 0.40 -13.45 -3.33
C THR A 152 -0.93 -13.54 -4.05
N ALA A 153 -1.03 -12.98 -5.27
CA ALA A 153 -2.23 -13.06 -6.09
C ALA A 153 -2.61 -14.50 -6.41
N MET A 154 -1.63 -15.31 -6.80
CA MET A 154 -1.83 -16.73 -7.11
C MET A 154 -2.28 -17.52 -5.86
N TYR A 155 -1.67 -17.26 -4.71
CA TYR A 155 -2.06 -17.85 -3.43
C TYR A 155 -3.52 -17.51 -3.09
N LEU A 156 -3.88 -16.23 -3.11
CA LEU A 156 -5.24 -15.76 -2.85
C LEU A 156 -6.26 -16.36 -3.82
N SER A 157 -5.97 -16.36 -5.13
CA SER A 157 -6.85 -16.95 -6.14
C SER A 157 -7.16 -18.42 -5.87
N ARG A 158 -6.17 -19.21 -5.43
CA ARG A 158 -6.38 -20.61 -5.04
C ARG A 158 -7.19 -20.74 -3.75
N LEU A 159 -6.87 -19.91 -2.76
CA LEU A 159 -7.50 -19.94 -1.44
C LEU A 159 -8.99 -19.60 -1.51
N VAL A 160 -9.36 -18.61 -2.33
CA VAL A 160 -10.76 -18.16 -2.44
C VAL A 160 -11.60 -18.94 -3.46
N LYS A 161 -11.02 -19.92 -4.14
CA LYS A 161 -11.73 -20.73 -5.15
C LYS A 161 -12.98 -21.40 -4.60
N SER A 162 -12.96 -21.84 -3.35
CA SER A 162 -14.09 -22.50 -2.67
C SER A 162 -15.25 -21.56 -2.36
N PHE A 163 -15.07 -20.26 -2.39
CA PHE A 163 -16.13 -19.27 -2.16
C PHE A 163 -17.01 -19.03 -3.39
N GLY A 164 -16.66 -19.59 -4.55
CA GLY A 164 -17.44 -19.42 -5.79
C GLY A 164 -17.39 -17.99 -6.36
N LEU A 165 -16.48 -17.15 -5.89
CA LEU A 165 -16.34 -15.75 -6.32
C LEU A 165 -15.64 -15.65 -7.67
N ARG A 166 -16.00 -14.64 -8.46
CA ARG A 166 -15.21 -14.20 -9.58
C ARG A 166 -13.91 -13.59 -9.07
N VAL A 167 -12.77 -14.12 -9.50
CA VAL A 167 -11.45 -13.56 -9.16
C VAL A 167 -10.83 -12.95 -10.40
N THR A 168 -10.53 -11.66 -10.33
CA THR A 168 -9.91 -10.91 -11.43
C THR A 168 -8.57 -10.34 -11.00
N ARG A 169 -7.73 -9.98 -11.96
CA ARG A 169 -6.43 -9.37 -11.76
C ARG A 169 -6.39 -8.03 -12.51
N ILE A 170 -5.82 -6.99 -11.89
CA ILE A 170 -5.56 -5.76 -12.64
C ILE A 170 -4.70 -6.07 -13.86
N ALA A 171 -4.97 -5.39 -14.98
CA ALA A 171 -4.25 -5.61 -16.23
C ALA A 171 -2.76 -5.26 -16.09
N HIS A 172 -1.93 -6.08 -16.72
CA HIS A 172 -0.51 -5.78 -16.91
C HIS A 172 -0.31 -5.31 -18.35
N GLY A 173 0.57 -4.36 -18.56
CA GLY A 173 0.86 -3.89 -19.92
C GLY A 173 1.67 -2.61 -19.95
N LEU A 174 1.71 -2.01 -21.11
CA LEU A 174 2.45 -0.79 -21.38
C LEU A 174 1.79 0.41 -20.70
N PRO A 175 2.56 1.30 -20.10
CA PRO A 175 2.02 2.55 -19.55
C PRO A 175 1.55 3.46 -20.69
N VAL A 176 0.45 4.17 -20.47
CA VAL A 176 -0.06 5.17 -21.43
C VAL A 176 0.98 6.29 -21.61
N GLY A 177 1.33 6.59 -22.86
CA GLY A 177 2.33 7.58 -23.21
C GLY A 177 3.78 7.06 -23.22
N GLY A 178 3.98 5.75 -23.04
CA GLY A 178 5.29 5.12 -23.22
C GLY A 178 5.49 4.59 -24.65
N ASP A 179 6.72 4.67 -25.13
CA ASP A 179 7.11 4.08 -26.43
C ASP A 179 7.46 2.60 -26.26
N LEU A 180 7.07 1.78 -27.24
CA LEU A 180 7.29 0.33 -27.25
C LEU A 180 8.77 -0.06 -27.13
N GLU A 181 9.65 0.73 -27.74
CA GLU A 181 11.10 0.44 -27.81
C GLU A 181 11.81 0.50 -26.45
N TYR A 182 11.21 1.21 -25.45
CA TYR A 182 11.77 1.32 -24.12
C TYR A 182 11.19 0.33 -23.11
N ALA A 183 10.21 -0.48 -23.53
CA ALA A 183 9.63 -1.48 -22.68
C ALA A 183 10.50 -2.75 -22.64
N ASP A 184 10.65 -3.34 -21.45
CA ASP A 184 11.34 -4.61 -21.30
C ASP A 184 10.52 -5.78 -21.89
N GLU A 185 11.21 -6.90 -22.16
CA GLU A 185 10.62 -8.09 -22.82
C GLU A 185 9.46 -8.69 -22.02
N VAL A 186 9.52 -8.65 -20.69
CA VAL A 186 8.45 -9.20 -19.82
C VAL A 186 7.20 -8.34 -19.93
N THR A 187 7.36 -7.02 -19.87
CA THR A 187 6.26 -6.06 -20.05
C THR A 187 5.60 -6.21 -21.41
N LEU A 188 6.39 -6.34 -22.50
CA LEU A 188 5.88 -6.56 -23.84
C LEU A 188 5.12 -7.88 -23.97
N THR A 189 5.66 -8.96 -23.39
CA THR A 189 5.01 -10.27 -23.37
C THR A 189 3.67 -10.19 -22.67
N LYS A 190 3.59 -9.56 -21.50
CA LYS A 190 2.35 -9.38 -20.75
C LYS A 190 1.33 -8.50 -21.47
N ALA A 191 1.78 -7.46 -22.16
CA ALA A 191 0.92 -6.63 -23.00
C ALA A 191 0.31 -7.42 -24.16
N MET A 192 1.11 -8.30 -24.81
CA MET A 192 0.64 -9.17 -25.90
C MET A 192 -0.34 -10.25 -25.40
N GLU A 193 -0.08 -10.85 -24.23
CA GLU A 193 -0.98 -11.80 -23.59
C GLU A 193 -2.34 -11.16 -23.25
N GLY A 194 -2.29 -9.93 -22.70
CA GLY A 194 -3.46 -9.17 -22.26
C GLY A 194 -4.15 -8.35 -23.37
N ARG A 195 -3.78 -8.52 -24.67
CA ARG A 195 -4.39 -7.77 -25.77
C ARG A 195 -5.89 -7.98 -25.85
N ARG A 196 -6.62 -6.92 -26.17
CA ARG A 196 -8.08 -6.92 -26.33
C ARG A 196 -8.48 -6.68 -27.78
N GLU A 197 -9.63 -7.21 -28.13
CA GLU A 197 -10.30 -6.86 -29.40
C GLU A 197 -10.77 -5.40 -29.35
N VAL A 198 -10.66 -4.69 -30.48
CA VAL A 198 -10.99 -3.24 -30.63
C VAL A 198 -12.25 -3.09 -31.48
#